data_d2d624c71f0d31f8fd9114017948c6a2
#
_entry.id   d2d624c71f0d31f8fd9114017948c6a2
#
_cell.length_a   1.000
_cell.length_b   1.000
_cell.length_c   1.000
_cell.angle_alpha   90.00
_cell.angle_beta   90.00
_cell.angle_gamma   90.00
#
_symmetry.space_group_name_H-M   'P 1'
#
loop_
_entity.id
_entity.type
_entity.pdbx_description
1 polymer ?
#
loop_
_entity_poly.entity_id
_entity_poly.type
_entity_poly.pdbx_seq_one_letter_code
_entity_poly.pdbx_strand_id
1 'polypeptide(L)'
;MGASGNEKHYVKWAKEATDAQGKRVAGNAKVSSPRDGTGNVYIAIVSTTAQAPTEEEIQIVQEYINTKRPVGANPVVSAAESIDVTIVCEIHKTAGYTEETVKSQIQADVQAHFLEIAFQSGVISLNFFKVSNIISAVNGVSEVVDLTINGKKDSITADYNKFFSLKGVIISVTE
;
A
#
# COMPACT_ATOMS: atom_id res chain seq x y z
N MET A 1 17.68 -7.30 -25.27
CA MET A 1 16.76 -6.16 -25.05
C MET A 1 15.39 -6.73 -24.77
N GLY A 2 14.86 -6.63 -23.54
CA GLY A 2 13.49 -7.07 -23.22
C GLY A 2 12.49 -6.17 -23.92
N ALA A 3 11.41 -6.73 -24.49
CA ALA A 3 10.35 -5.95 -25.09
C ALA A 3 9.79 -4.96 -24.05
N SER A 4 9.86 -3.67 -24.35
CA SER A 4 9.26 -2.59 -23.58
C SER A 4 7.73 -2.77 -23.60
N GLY A 5 7.05 -2.60 -22.46
CA GLY A 5 5.59 -2.57 -22.41
C GLY A 5 4.90 -3.85 -21.92
N ASN A 6 5.60 -4.75 -21.22
CA ASN A 6 4.93 -5.81 -20.47
C ASN A 6 4.36 -5.27 -19.13
N GLU A 7 3.47 -6.03 -18.48
CA GLU A 7 2.83 -5.65 -17.22
C GLU A 7 3.84 -5.24 -16.13
N LYS A 8 4.97 -5.96 -16.02
CA LYS A 8 6.02 -5.66 -15.03
C LYS A 8 6.68 -4.29 -15.29
N HIS A 9 6.78 -3.88 -16.56
CA HIS A 9 7.31 -2.55 -16.90
C HIS A 9 6.34 -1.45 -16.44
N TYR A 10 5.04 -1.60 -16.66
CA TYR A 10 4.06 -0.62 -16.21
C TYR A 10 4.00 -0.52 -14.69
N VAL A 11 4.07 -1.64 -13.96
CA VAL A 11 4.19 -1.62 -12.49
C VAL A 11 5.46 -0.87 -12.05
N LYS A 12 6.59 -1.12 -12.69
CA LYS A 12 7.85 -0.43 -12.41
C LYS A 12 7.72 1.07 -12.66
N TRP A 13 7.20 1.47 -13.82
CA TRP A 13 7.03 2.88 -14.19
C TRP A 13 6.06 3.60 -13.25
N ALA A 14 4.95 2.97 -12.88
CA ALA A 14 4.03 3.55 -11.89
C ALA A 14 4.75 3.85 -10.56
N LYS A 15 5.61 2.94 -10.09
CA LYS A 15 6.38 3.10 -8.85
C LYS A 15 7.57 4.07 -8.97
N GLU A 16 8.03 4.37 -10.17
CA GLU A 16 9.11 5.34 -10.44
C GLU A 16 8.60 6.77 -10.58
N ALA A 17 7.29 6.96 -10.82
CA ALA A 17 6.71 8.29 -10.96
C ALA A 17 6.87 9.11 -9.68
N THR A 18 7.33 10.36 -9.84
CA THR A 18 7.61 11.27 -8.73
C THR A 18 6.93 12.62 -8.93
N ASP A 19 6.58 13.25 -7.83
CA ASP A 19 6.12 14.64 -7.81
C ASP A 19 7.25 15.64 -8.14
N ALA A 20 6.95 16.92 -8.12
CA ALA A 20 7.90 18.00 -8.39
C ALA A 20 9.05 18.08 -7.35
N GLN A 21 8.88 17.47 -6.18
CA GLN A 21 9.88 17.36 -5.12
C GLN A 21 10.72 16.09 -5.22
N GLY A 22 10.49 15.26 -6.24
CA GLY A 22 11.19 14.00 -6.43
C GLY A 22 10.70 12.86 -5.52
N LYS A 23 9.57 13.03 -4.83
CA LYS A 23 8.97 12.01 -3.97
C LYS A 23 8.07 11.09 -4.80
N ARG A 24 8.19 9.79 -4.62
CA ARG A 24 7.30 8.80 -5.25
C ARG A 24 5.86 9.00 -4.81
N VAL A 25 4.92 8.86 -5.75
CA VAL A 25 3.48 9.01 -5.50
C VAL A 25 2.75 7.68 -5.45
N ALA A 26 3.21 6.66 -6.16
CA ALA A 26 2.61 5.32 -6.12
C ALA A 26 3.46 4.35 -5.29
N GLY A 27 2.84 3.70 -4.31
CA GLY A 27 3.45 2.66 -3.47
C GLY A 27 3.43 1.29 -4.13
N ASN A 28 2.34 0.96 -4.83
CA ASN A 28 2.21 -0.26 -5.62
C ASN A 28 1.22 -0.06 -6.78
N ALA A 29 1.23 -0.98 -7.73
CA ALA A 29 0.34 -0.95 -8.89
C ALA A 29 -0.05 -2.35 -9.35
N LYS A 30 -1.23 -2.47 -9.93
CA LYS A 30 -1.70 -3.66 -10.65
C LYS A 30 -1.98 -3.30 -12.09
N VAL A 31 -1.56 -4.14 -13.00
CA VAL A 31 -1.75 -3.94 -14.45
C VAL A 31 -2.65 -5.02 -15.01
N SER A 32 -3.59 -4.61 -15.85
CA SER A 32 -4.44 -5.48 -16.65
C SER A 32 -4.38 -5.03 -18.11
N SER A 33 -4.06 -5.95 -18.97
CA SER A 33 -3.93 -5.71 -20.42
C SER A 33 -4.84 -6.70 -21.16
N PRO A 34 -6.11 -6.34 -21.40
CA PRO A 34 -7.01 -7.19 -22.15
C PRO A 34 -6.50 -7.36 -23.58
N ARG A 35 -6.48 -8.59 -24.08
CA ARG A 35 -6.04 -8.91 -25.45
C ARG A 35 -7.22 -8.76 -26.42
N ASP A 36 -7.84 -7.59 -26.43
CA ASP A 36 -9.02 -7.26 -27.25
C ASP A 36 -8.70 -6.46 -28.51
N GLY A 37 -7.42 -6.25 -28.80
CA GLY A 37 -6.95 -5.49 -29.96
C GLY A 37 -7.03 -3.96 -29.81
N THR A 38 -7.51 -3.43 -28.69
CA THR A 38 -7.64 -1.97 -28.45
C THR A 38 -6.31 -1.32 -28.06
N GLY A 39 -5.32 -2.09 -27.62
CA GLY A 39 -4.06 -1.59 -27.08
C GLY A 39 -4.20 -0.96 -25.67
N ASN A 40 -5.36 -1.07 -25.06
CA ASN A 40 -5.59 -0.54 -23.72
C ASN A 40 -4.78 -1.30 -22.66
N VAL A 41 -4.19 -0.55 -21.73
CA VAL A 41 -3.48 -1.08 -20.57
C VAL A 41 -4.01 -0.35 -19.35
N TYR A 42 -4.74 -1.05 -18.48
CA TYR A 42 -5.30 -0.48 -17.26
C TYR A 42 -4.31 -0.65 -16.11
N ILE A 43 -3.98 0.45 -15.44
CA ILE A 43 -3.03 0.50 -14.34
C ILE A 43 -3.76 1.04 -13.10
N ALA A 44 -4.09 0.14 -12.19
CA ALA A 44 -4.67 0.52 -10.89
C ALA A 44 -3.54 0.76 -9.89
N ILE A 45 -3.50 1.93 -9.27
CA ILE A 45 -2.44 2.32 -8.33
C ILE A 45 -2.98 2.50 -6.90
N VAL A 46 -2.10 2.33 -5.94
CA VAL A 46 -2.25 2.71 -4.53
C VAL A 46 -1.16 3.71 -4.17
N SER A 47 -1.47 4.72 -3.34
CA SER A 47 -0.50 5.73 -2.92
C SER A 47 0.62 5.13 -2.06
N THR A 48 1.69 5.89 -1.85
CA THR A 48 2.78 5.48 -0.93
C THR A 48 2.35 5.37 0.52
N THR A 49 1.21 5.97 0.88
CA THR A 49 0.62 5.91 2.23
C THR A 49 -0.35 4.74 2.43
N ALA A 50 -0.39 3.77 1.50
CA ALA A 50 -1.34 2.65 1.50
C ALA A 50 -2.82 3.11 1.52
N GLN A 51 -3.11 4.24 0.89
CA GLN A 51 -4.45 4.80 0.75
C GLN A 51 -4.81 4.93 -0.73
N ALA A 52 -6.08 5.28 -1.01
CA ALA A 52 -6.47 5.65 -2.35
C ALA A 52 -5.64 6.85 -2.82
N PRO A 53 -5.08 6.80 -4.04
CA PRO A 53 -4.33 7.92 -4.58
C PRO A 53 -5.24 9.12 -4.83
N THR A 54 -4.68 10.32 -4.74
CA THR A 54 -5.34 11.54 -5.17
C THR A 54 -5.41 11.63 -6.70
N GLU A 55 -6.27 12.50 -7.24
CA GLU A 55 -6.32 12.76 -8.68
C GLU A 55 -4.98 13.28 -9.21
N GLU A 56 -4.28 14.12 -8.44
CA GLU A 56 -2.94 14.64 -8.78
C GLU A 56 -1.92 13.50 -8.88
N GLU A 57 -1.90 12.56 -7.91
CA GLU A 57 -1.01 11.39 -7.94
C GLU A 57 -1.31 10.50 -9.15
N ILE A 58 -2.59 10.30 -9.50
CA ILE A 58 -3.01 9.55 -10.69
C ILE A 58 -2.48 10.24 -11.95
N GLN A 59 -2.63 11.57 -12.05
CA GLN A 59 -2.16 12.35 -13.20
C GLN A 59 -0.64 12.26 -13.35
N ILE A 60 0.12 12.41 -12.26
CA ILE A 60 1.59 12.29 -12.27
C ILE A 60 2.02 10.93 -12.83
N VAL A 61 1.40 9.85 -12.36
CA VAL A 61 1.70 8.49 -12.85
C VAL A 61 1.30 8.34 -14.33
N GLN A 62 0.13 8.86 -14.72
CA GLN A 62 -0.34 8.81 -16.11
C GLN A 62 0.62 9.52 -17.06
N GLU A 63 1.06 10.72 -16.71
CA GLU A 63 2.01 11.52 -17.50
C GLU A 63 3.36 10.82 -17.61
N TYR A 64 3.90 10.32 -16.50
CA TYR A 64 5.15 9.59 -16.51
C TYR A 64 5.09 8.34 -17.40
N ILE A 65 4.05 7.53 -17.29
CA ILE A 65 3.86 6.33 -18.10
C ILE A 65 3.73 6.70 -19.60
N ASN A 66 3.06 7.81 -19.93
CA ASN A 66 2.94 8.29 -21.31
C ASN A 66 4.29 8.60 -21.96
N THR A 67 5.31 9.00 -21.17
CA THR A 67 6.68 9.21 -21.68
C THR A 67 7.43 7.91 -21.96
N LYS A 68 6.98 6.78 -21.41
CA LYS A 68 7.67 5.47 -21.46
C LYS A 68 6.96 4.42 -22.32
N ARG A 69 5.66 4.59 -22.55
CA ARG A 69 4.82 3.61 -23.25
C ARG A 69 5.30 3.33 -24.68
N PRO A 70 5.18 2.09 -25.16
CA PRO A 70 5.42 1.78 -26.57
C PRO A 70 4.36 2.41 -27.47
N VAL A 71 4.72 2.58 -28.74
CA VAL A 71 3.79 3.04 -29.77
C VAL A 71 2.62 2.07 -29.88
N GLY A 72 1.40 2.60 -29.92
CA GLY A 72 0.16 1.81 -30.00
C GLY A 72 -0.41 1.34 -28.66
N ALA A 73 0.29 1.51 -27.55
CA ALA A 73 -0.28 1.28 -26.21
C ALA A 73 -1.08 2.50 -25.75
N ASN A 74 -2.22 2.25 -25.12
CA ASN A 74 -3.08 3.26 -24.51
C ASN A 74 -3.20 3.00 -23.01
N PRO A 75 -2.25 3.48 -22.16
CA PRO A 75 -2.30 3.31 -20.73
C PRO A 75 -3.39 4.19 -20.10
N VAL A 76 -4.15 3.60 -19.19
CA VAL A 76 -5.18 4.28 -18.40
C VAL A 76 -4.87 4.03 -16.94
N VAL A 77 -4.48 5.08 -16.22
CA VAL A 77 -4.18 5.01 -14.78
C VAL A 77 -5.43 5.39 -13.98
N SER A 78 -5.72 4.63 -12.95
CA SER A 78 -6.86 4.86 -12.06
C SER A 78 -6.53 4.48 -10.62
N ALA A 79 -7.34 4.93 -9.67
CA ALA A 79 -7.30 4.41 -8.31
C ALA A 79 -7.70 2.93 -8.29
N ALA A 80 -7.03 2.13 -7.48
CA ALA A 80 -7.45 0.78 -7.19
C ALA A 80 -8.67 0.77 -6.26
N GLU A 81 -9.52 -0.26 -6.37
CA GLU A 81 -10.62 -0.47 -5.43
C GLU A 81 -10.08 -0.84 -4.04
N SER A 82 -10.56 -0.17 -2.99
CA SER A 82 -10.05 -0.32 -1.64
C SER A 82 -11.07 -0.86 -0.65
N ILE A 83 -10.55 -1.52 0.39
CA ILE A 83 -11.28 -1.86 1.61
C ILE A 83 -10.64 -1.07 2.75
N ASP A 84 -11.44 -0.23 3.40
CA ASP A 84 -10.96 0.62 4.49
C ASP A 84 -10.65 -0.20 5.75
N VAL A 85 -9.48 0.04 6.32
CA VAL A 85 -8.99 -0.64 7.51
C VAL A 85 -8.54 0.37 8.55
N THR A 86 -9.01 0.18 9.78
CA THR A 86 -8.53 0.88 10.97
C THR A 86 -7.93 -0.15 11.92
N ILE A 87 -6.71 0.13 12.39
CA ILE A 87 -6.03 -0.66 13.41
C ILE A 87 -6.07 0.12 14.71
N VAL A 88 -6.50 -0.54 15.77
CA VAL A 88 -6.45 0.00 17.14
C VAL A 88 -5.60 -0.95 17.96
N CYS A 89 -4.56 -0.43 18.63
CA CYS A 89 -3.72 -1.23 19.49
C CYS A 89 -3.38 -0.48 20.79
N GLU A 90 -3.21 -1.27 21.85
CA GLU A 90 -2.67 -0.84 23.13
C GLU A 90 -1.34 -1.56 23.35
N ILE A 91 -0.32 -0.79 23.72
CA ILE A 91 1.04 -1.30 23.92
C ILE A 91 1.63 -0.81 25.22
N HIS A 92 2.51 -1.62 25.82
CA HIS A 92 3.45 -1.17 26.82
C HIS A 92 4.75 -0.71 26.16
N LYS A 93 5.27 0.43 26.61
CA LYS A 93 6.49 1.04 26.10
C LYS A 93 7.70 0.69 26.95
N THR A 94 8.81 0.38 26.31
CA THR A 94 10.10 0.23 26.98
C THR A 94 10.65 1.59 27.42
N ALA A 95 11.25 1.64 28.60
CA ALA A 95 11.94 2.83 29.09
C ALA A 95 13.03 3.31 28.13
N GLY A 96 13.17 4.63 28.00
CA GLY A 96 14.16 5.25 27.09
C GLY A 96 13.66 5.54 25.68
N TYR A 97 12.47 5.10 25.29
CA TYR A 97 11.83 5.46 24.04
C TYR A 97 10.74 6.52 24.23
N THR A 98 10.58 7.42 23.27
CA THR A 98 9.47 8.38 23.28
C THR A 98 8.23 7.75 22.64
N GLU A 99 7.06 8.12 23.14
CA GLU A 99 5.78 7.64 22.60
C GLU A 99 5.65 7.97 21.10
N GLU A 100 6.02 9.19 20.71
CA GLU A 100 5.96 9.66 19.34
C GLU A 100 6.82 8.81 18.39
N THR A 101 8.05 8.48 18.79
CA THR A 101 8.95 7.64 17.98
C THR A 101 8.37 6.25 17.78
N VAL A 102 7.85 5.63 18.86
CA VAL A 102 7.25 4.30 18.78
C VAL A 102 6.01 4.30 17.89
N LYS A 103 5.11 5.27 18.07
CA LYS A 103 3.90 5.41 17.25
C LYS A 103 4.24 5.61 15.78
N SER A 104 5.18 6.48 15.46
CA SER A 104 5.60 6.73 14.08
C SER A 104 6.19 5.50 13.41
N GLN A 105 6.99 4.72 14.14
CA GLN A 105 7.56 3.48 13.61
C GLN A 105 6.51 2.41 13.40
N ILE A 106 5.59 2.21 14.35
CA ILE A 106 4.45 1.28 14.20
C ILE A 106 3.65 1.64 12.94
N GLN A 107 3.32 2.91 12.78
CA GLN A 107 2.55 3.37 11.63
C GLN A 107 3.28 3.09 10.31
N ALA A 108 4.58 3.36 10.25
CA ALA A 108 5.40 3.13 9.07
C ALA A 108 5.50 1.62 8.72
N ASP A 109 5.72 0.77 9.70
CA ASP A 109 5.88 -0.68 9.49
C ASP A 109 4.56 -1.35 9.10
N VAL A 110 3.45 -0.95 9.74
CA VAL A 110 2.10 -1.39 9.34
C VAL A 110 1.79 -0.94 7.91
N GLN A 111 2.06 0.31 7.58
CA GLN A 111 1.85 0.85 6.23
C GLN A 111 2.67 0.10 5.17
N ALA A 112 3.93 -0.20 5.48
CA ALA A 112 4.79 -0.99 4.58
C ALA A 112 4.20 -2.38 4.32
N HIS A 113 3.65 -3.03 5.36
CA HIS A 113 3.00 -4.33 5.21
C HIS A 113 1.74 -4.25 4.34
N PHE A 114 0.93 -3.20 4.46
CA PHE A 114 -0.23 -3.00 3.59
C PHE A 114 0.17 -2.88 2.12
N LEU A 115 1.26 -2.17 1.82
CA LEU A 115 1.80 -2.07 0.47
C LEU A 115 2.37 -3.40 -0.04
N GLU A 116 2.99 -4.20 0.84
CA GLU A 116 3.53 -5.51 0.50
C GLU A 116 2.43 -6.49 0.07
N ILE A 117 1.31 -6.51 0.79
CA ILE A 117 0.19 -7.43 0.48
C ILE A 117 -0.73 -6.91 -0.62
N ALA A 118 -0.63 -5.62 -0.99
CA ALA A 118 -1.43 -5.04 -2.06
C ALA A 118 -1.17 -5.75 -3.39
N PHE A 119 -2.24 -6.20 -4.05
CA PHE A 119 -2.21 -6.85 -5.37
C PHE A 119 -1.45 -8.17 -5.45
N GLN A 120 -1.27 -8.87 -4.35
CA GLN A 120 -0.79 -10.26 -4.39
C GLN A 120 -1.78 -11.13 -5.17
N SER A 121 -1.28 -12.18 -5.81
CA SER A 121 -2.12 -13.13 -6.56
C SER A 121 -3.01 -13.94 -5.61
N GLY A 122 -4.26 -14.14 -5.99
CA GLY A 122 -5.24 -14.86 -5.19
C GLY A 122 -5.98 -13.97 -4.19
N VAL A 123 -6.50 -14.55 -3.13
CA VAL A 123 -7.15 -13.82 -2.04
C VAL A 123 -6.07 -13.13 -1.20
N ILE A 124 -6.16 -11.81 -1.09
CA ILE A 124 -5.28 -11.07 -0.17
C ILE A 124 -5.81 -11.19 1.26
N SER A 125 -4.90 -11.34 2.21
CA SER A 125 -5.24 -11.48 3.63
C SER A 125 -4.41 -10.51 4.48
N LEU A 126 -5.10 -9.69 5.26
CA LEU A 126 -4.48 -8.98 6.37
C LEU A 126 -4.57 -9.87 7.60
N ASN A 127 -3.49 -10.61 7.86
CA ASN A 127 -3.44 -11.58 8.94
C ASN A 127 -3.24 -10.89 10.29
N PHE A 128 -4.16 -11.14 11.24
CA PHE A 128 -4.14 -10.55 12.58
C PHE A 128 -2.82 -10.78 13.32
N PHE A 129 -2.32 -12.02 13.34
CA PHE A 129 -1.07 -12.34 14.03
C PHE A 129 0.15 -11.72 13.35
N LYS A 130 0.12 -11.57 12.02
CA LYS A 130 1.21 -10.89 11.31
C LYS A 130 1.26 -9.41 11.69
N VAL A 131 0.12 -8.73 11.78
CA VAL A 131 0.04 -7.34 12.23
C VAL A 131 0.52 -7.21 13.68
N SER A 132 0.08 -8.11 14.57
CA SER A 132 0.56 -8.16 15.96
C SER A 132 2.08 -8.32 16.05
N ASN A 133 2.65 -9.23 15.25
CA ASN A 133 4.09 -9.44 15.19
C ASN A 133 4.86 -8.23 14.66
N ILE A 134 4.32 -7.53 13.67
CA ILE A 134 4.93 -6.29 13.16
C ILE A 134 5.00 -5.24 14.27
N ILE A 135 3.90 -5.04 15.01
CA ILE A 135 3.84 -4.06 16.10
C ILE A 135 4.79 -4.45 17.24
N SER A 136 4.80 -5.72 17.65
CA SER A 136 5.67 -6.20 18.72
C SER A 136 7.16 -6.17 18.38
N ALA A 137 7.50 -6.20 17.10
CA ALA A 137 8.89 -6.11 16.64
C ALA A 137 9.46 -4.68 16.59
N VAL A 138 8.61 -3.67 16.80
CA VAL A 138 9.07 -2.27 16.81
C VAL A 138 9.92 -2.00 18.04
N ASN A 139 11.08 -1.38 17.85
CA ASN A 139 11.94 -0.98 18.93
C ASN A 139 11.22 -0.01 19.88
N GLY A 140 11.19 -0.35 21.17
CA GLY A 140 10.48 0.42 22.17
C GLY A 140 9.09 -0.10 22.51
N VAL A 141 8.60 -1.15 21.86
CA VAL A 141 7.43 -1.93 22.29
C VAL A 141 7.91 -3.08 23.17
N SER A 142 7.44 -3.15 24.40
CA SER A 142 7.71 -4.29 25.29
C SER A 142 6.61 -5.34 25.24
N GLU A 143 5.37 -4.91 25.01
CA GLU A 143 4.20 -5.79 24.92
C GLU A 143 3.10 -5.17 24.06
N VAL A 144 2.39 -5.99 23.30
CA VAL A 144 1.11 -5.65 22.66
C VAL A 144 0.00 -6.16 23.54
N VAL A 145 -0.64 -5.28 24.29
CA VAL A 145 -1.69 -5.61 25.28
C VAL A 145 -3.00 -5.95 24.60
N ASP A 146 -3.38 -5.14 23.62
CA ASP A 146 -4.58 -5.37 22.81
C ASP A 146 -4.38 -4.92 21.37
N LEU A 147 -5.08 -5.58 20.47
CA LEU A 147 -5.07 -5.27 19.04
C LEU A 147 -6.43 -5.60 18.42
N THR A 148 -6.94 -4.69 17.62
CA THR A 148 -8.11 -4.97 16.78
C THR A 148 -7.91 -4.45 15.36
N ILE A 149 -8.50 -5.15 14.39
CA ILE A 149 -8.61 -4.77 12.99
C ILE A 149 -10.10 -4.55 12.71
N ASN A 150 -10.48 -3.31 12.40
CA ASN A 150 -11.88 -2.91 12.25
C ASN A 150 -12.75 -3.33 13.46
N GLY A 151 -12.21 -3.18 14.67
CA GLY A 151 -12.87 -3.52 15.94
C GLY A 151 -12.98 -5.01 16.24
N LYS A 152 -12.32 -5.89 15.48
CA LYS A 152 -12.33 -7.36 15.68
C LYS A 152 -10.91 -7.89 15.90
N LYS A 153 -10.78 -8.96 16.65
CA LYS A 153 -9.53 -9.71 16.87
C LYS A 153 -9.38 -10.85 15.85
N ASP A 154 -9.54 -10.52 14.58
CA ASP A 154 -9.55 -11.50 13.50
C ASP A 154 -8.89 -10.95 12.24
N SER A 155 -8.47 -11.86 11.36
CA SER A 155 -7.94 -11.54 10.05
C SER A 155 -9.04 -11.13 9.10
N ILE A 156 -8.74 -10.25 8.15
CA ILE A 156 -9.66 -9.88 7.07
C ILE A 156 -9.10 -10.28 5.72
N THR A 157 -9.98 -10.65 4.80
CA THR A 157 -9.62 -11.06 3.44
C THR A 157 -10.32 -10.21 2.39
N ALA A 158 -9.71 -10.12 1.23
CA ALA A 158 -10.27 -9.44 0.07
C ALA A 158 -9.86 -10.12 -1.22
N ASP A 159 -10.61 -9.86 -2.30
CA ASP A 159 -10.26 -10.31 -3.63
C ASP A 159 -8.95 -9.64 -4.11
N TYR A 160 -8.21 -10.34 -4.94
CA TYR A 160 -6.89 -9.94 -5.44
C TYR A 160 -6.87 -8.63 -6.28
N ASN A 161 -8.02 -8.11 -6.69
CA ASN A 161 -8.16 -6.85 -7.44
C ASN A 161 -8.38 -5.64 -6.52
N LYS A 162 -8.49 -5.86 -5.22
CA LYS A 162 -8.62 -4.82 -4.19
C LYS A 162 -7.32 -4.64 -3.42
N PHE A 163 -7.25 -3.60 -2.62
CA PHE A 163 -6.20 -3.44 -1.62
C PHE A 163 -6.80 -3.00 -0.28
N PHE A 164 -6.07 -3.22 0.80
CA PHE A 164 -6.46 -2.69 2.11
C PHE A 164 -5.94 -1.26 2.24
N SER A 165 -6.88 -0.31 2.39
CA SER A 165 -6.57 1.11 2.59
C SER A 165 -6.45 1.40 4.09
N LEU A 166 -5.27 1.74 4.55
CA LEU A 166 -5.01 2.07 5.94
C LEU A 166 -5.57 3.47 6.27
N LYS A 167 -6.73 3.53 6.93
CA LYS A 167 -7.36 4.79 7.34
C LYS A 167 -6.74 5.38 8.60
N GLY A 168 -6.21 4.54 9.46
CA GLY A 168 -5.52 5.00 10.67
C GLY A 168 -4.98 3.85 11.51
N VAL A 169 -3.95 4.19 12.28
CA VAL A 169 -3.44 3.36 13.37
C VAL A 169 -3.62 4.16 14.64
N ILE A 170 -4.55 3.74 15.49
CA ILE A 170 -4.82 4.35 16.80
C ILE A 170 -4.02 3.58 17.84
N ILE A 171 -3.09 4.23 18.49
CA ILE A 171 -2.15 3.60 19.41
C ILE A 171 -2.28 4.24 20.79
N SER A 172 -2.71 3.45 21.76
CA SER A 172 -2.65 3.78 23.18
C SER A 172 -1.34 3.24 23.77
N VAL A 173 -0.61 4.08 24.48
CA VAL A 173 0.67 3.71 25.09
C VAL A 173 0.52 3.78 26.60
N THR A 174 0.86 2.69 27.28
CA THR A 174 0.95 2.60 28.74
C THR A 174 2.40 2.29 29.15
N GLU A 175 2.77 2.65 30.37
CA GLU A 175 4.10 2.40 30.93
C GLU A 175 4.20 1.02 31.58
#